data_31d9cd50edc3e825261779aff5874d66
#
_entry.id   31d9cd50edc3e825261779aff5874d66
#
_cell.length_a   1.000
_cell.length_b   1.000
_cell.length_c   1.000
_cell.angle_alpha   90.00
_cell.angle_beta   90.00
_cell.angle_gamma   90.00
#
_symmetry.space_group_name_H-M   'P 1'
#
loop_
_entity.id
_entity.type
_entity.pdbx_description
1 polymer ?
#
loop_
_entity_poly.entity_id
_entity_poly.type
_entity_poly.pdbx_seq_one_letter_code
_entity_poly.pdbx_strand_id
1 'polypeptide(L)'
;MAKTEFAPGLPDPKLFGREQDLPLNKDLLYVVQRHLAQRAGPHYDTRFGRDAGRKPTLQSWASRKLPENPGDKILAFQQPLHTGAYAAFEGKILSGYGKGTVTTHDKGSVLITKAEKDKINFVVTHKKHPETFTLVRKSGPPTTGTGRTKKTQGGSWLMINTTPTTTLGFLSTSRVVVGS
;
A
#
# COMPACT_ATOMS: atom_id res chain seq x y z
N MET A 1 5.36 -20.34 -22.98
CA MET A 1 6.40 -20.67 -21.99
C MET A 1 6.34 -19.64 -20.88
N ALA A 2 6.02 -20.12 -19.70
CA ALA A 2 6.14 -19.26 -18.53
C ALA A 2 7.62 -18.96 -18.37
N LYS A 3 8.01 -17.74 -18.59
CA LYS A 3 9.36 -17.32 -18.25
C LYS A 3 9.48 -17.44 -16.74
N THR A 4 10.38 -18.27 -16.30
CA THR A 4 10.86 -18.25 -14.92
C THR A 4 11.68 -16.99 -14.75
N GLU A 5 10.99 -15.85 -14.64
CA GLU A 5 11.68 -14.62 -14.35
C GLU A 5 11.87 -14.51 -12.84
N PHE A 6 13.10 -14.28 -12.45
CA PHE A 6 13.38 -13.83 -11.11
C PHE A 6 12.68 -12.49 -10.92
N ALA A 7 11.92 -12.38 -9.85
CA ALA A 7 11.32 -11.11 -9.49
C ALA A 7 12.41 -10.01 -9.52
N PRO A 8 12.20 -8.92 -10.24
CA PRO A 8 13.24 -7.91 -10.41
C PRO A 8 13.51 -7.23 -9.06
N GLY A 9 14.72 -7.45 -8.55
CA GLY A 9 15.18 -6.81 -7.34
C GLY A 9 14.40 -7.23 -6.10
N LEU A 10 14.84 -8.28 -5.43
CA LEU A 10 14.30 -8.59 -4.10
C LEU A 10 14.56 -7.41 -3.18
N PRO A 11 13.58 -7.01 -2.35
CA PRO A 11 13.77 -5.90 -1.43
C PRO A 11 14.84 -6.22 -0.39
N ASP A 12 15.63 -5.22 -0.05
CA ASP A 12 16.54 -5.31 1.09
C ASP A 12 15.69 -5.37 2.37
N PRO A 13 15.75 -6.45 3.15
CA PRO A 13 14.90 -6.62 4.33
C PRO A 13 15.16 -5.62 5.44
N LYS A 14 16.19 -4.79 5.31
CA LYS A 14 16.55 -3.77 6.31
C LYS A 14 16.20 -2.35 5.85
N LEU A 15 15.80 -2.18 4.60
CA LEU A 15 15.57 -0.87 4.03
C LEU A 15 14.08 -0.53 4.05
N PHE A 16 13.69 0.29 5.01
CA PHE A 16 12.31 0.79 5.16
C PHE A 16 12.24 2.26 4.78
N GLY A 17 11.13 2.64 4.16
CA GLY A 17 10.85 4.04 3.86
C GLY A 17 10.39 4.79 5.10
N ARG A 18 10.67 6.09 5.10
CA ARG A 18 10.12 7.00 6.10
C ARG A 18 8.99 7.78 5.47
N GLU A 19 7.99 8.10 6.25
CA GLU A 19 6.82 8.82 5.78
C GLU A 19 7.22 10.16 5.14
N GLN A 20 8.19 10.83 5.74
CA GLN A 20 8.67 12.14 5.29
C GLN A 20 9.37 12.10 3.92
N ASP A 21 9.78 10.92 3.45
CA ASP A 21 10.43 10.77 2.14
C ASP A 21 9.43 10.76 0.99
N LEU A 22 8.13 10.71 1.29
CA LEU A 22 7.08 10.73 0.26
C LEU A 22 6.83 12.17 -0.21
N PRO A 23 6.96 12.43 -1.53
CA PRO A 23 6.64 13.75 -2.07
C PRO A 23 5.15 14.03 -1.96
N LEU A 24 4.80 15.24 -1.54
CA LEU A 24 3.41 15.66 -1.39
C LEU A 24 2.85 16.19 -2.70
N ASN A 25 1.58 15.91 -2.96
CA ASN A 25 0.79 16.49 -4.04
C ASN A 25 1.42 16.32 -5.43
N LYS A 26 2.05 15.19 -5.66
CA LYS A 26 2.64 14.81 -6.96
C LYS A 26 2.08 13.47 -7.37
N ASP A 27 1.91 13.28 -8.67
CA ASP A 27 1.52 11.97 -9.21
C ASP A 27 2.60 10.95 -8.93
N LEU A 28 2.24 9.95 -8.15
CA LEU A 28 3.12 8.84 -7.80
C LEU A 28 2.53 7.54 -8.33
N LEU A 29 3.40 6.56 -8.53
CA LEU A 29 2.99 5.21 -8.86
C LEU A 29 2.24 4.60 -7.68
N TYR A 30 1.12 3.96 -7.99
CA TYR A 30 0.32 3.18 -7.04
C TYR A 30 0.09 1.81 -7.61
N VAL A 31 0.31 0.78 -6.82
CA VAL A 31 0.00 -0.59 -7.20
C VAL A 31 -0.47 -1.39 -5.99
N VAL A 32 -1.46 -2.22 -6.21
CA VAL A 32 -1.85 -3.28 -5.28
C VAL A 32 -1.60 -4.60 -5.97
N GLN A 33 -0.72 -5.41 -5.40
CA GLN A 33 -0.42 -6.75 -5.89
C GLN A 33 -1.05 -7.77 -4.96
N ARG A 34 -1.65 -8.79 -5.55
CA ARG A 34 -2.10 -9.96 -4.83
C ARG A 34 -0.99 -11.00 -4.81
N HIS A 35 -0.59 -11.39 -3.63
CA HIS A 35 0.50 -12.33 -3.44
C HIS A 35 -0.03 -13.61 -2.79
N LEU A 36 0.04 -14.71 -3.54
CA LEU A 36 -0.27 -16.04 -3.03
C LEU A 36 1.02 -16.67 -2.52
N ALA A 37 1.49 -16.19 -1.38
CA ALA A 37 2.75 -16.63 -0.78
C ALA A 37 2.57 -17.97 -0.05
N GLN A 38 3.50 -18.89 -0.24
CA GLN A 38 3.41 -20.19 0.39
C GLN A 38 3.53 -20.14 1.90
N ARG A 39 4.42 -19.29 2.43
CA ARG A 39 4.61 -19.16 3.88
C ARG A 39 3.64 -18.19 4.52
N ALA A 40 3.57 -16.98 3.99
CA ALA A 40 2.73 -15.94 4.57
C ALA A 40 1.24 -16.15 4.28
N GLY A 41 0.92 -16.99 3.30
CA GLY A 41 -0.44 -17.17 2.81
C GLY A 41 -0.89 -16.02 1.90
N PRO A 42 -2.13 -16.06 1.40
CA PRO A 42 -2.66 -15.03 0.53
C PRO A 42 -2.72 -13.67 1.24
N HIS A 43 -2.23 -12.64 0.57
CA HIS A 43 -2.31 -11.27 1.07
C HIS A 43 -2.23 -10.27 -0.08
N TYR A 44 -2.47 -9.01 0.24
CA TYR A 44 -2.32 -7.89 -0.68
C TYR A 44 -1.15 -7.04 -0.25
N ASP A 45 -0.38 -6.58 -1.22
CA ASP A 45 0.71 -5.63 -1.01
C ASP A 45 0.35 -4.31 -1.69
N THR A 46 0.13 -3.29 -0.90
CA THR A 46 -0.16 -1.93 -1.37
C THR A 46 1.15 -1.15 -1.37
N ARG A 47 1.52 -0.62 -2.54
CA ARG A 47 2.78 0.08 -2.73
C ARG A 47 2.58 1.40 -3.43
N PHE A 48 3.32 2.41 -3.01
CA PHE A 48 3.32 3.71 -3.69
C PHE A 48 4.62 4.47 -3.45
N GLY A 49 4.91 5.34 -4.41
CA GLY A 49 6.10 6.17 -4.40
C GLY A 49 6.50 6.58 -5.82
N ARG A 50 7.69 7.13 -5.95
CA ARG A 50 8.23 7.44 -7.26
C ARG A 50 8.59 6.16 -8.01
N ASP A 51 8.22 6.09 -9.27
CA ASP A 51 8.73 5.05 -10.15
C ASP A 51 10.14 5.43 -10.58
N ALA A 52 11.11 4.84 -9.97
CA ALA A 52 12.53 5.03 -10.27
C ALA A 52 13.18 3.75 -10.82
N GLY A 53 12.39 2.92 -11.48
CA GLY A 53 12.87 1.70 -12.13
C GLY A 53 13.40 0.68 -11.13
N ARG A 54 14.70 0.51 -11.06
CA ARG A 54 15.33 -0.49 -10.17
C ARG A 54 15.74 0.05 -8.81
N LYS A 55 15.51 1.33 -8.54
CA LYS A 55 15.79 1.92 -7.24
C LYS A 55 14.64 1.61 -6.27
N PRO A 56 14.94 1.29 -5.00
CA PRO A 56 13.91 0.97 -4.00
C PRO A 56 13.25 2.24 -3.46
N THR A 57 12.22 2.70 -4.13
CA THR A 57 11.54 3.97 -3.82
C THR A 57 10.08 3.80 -3.43
N LEU A 58 9.51 2.60 -3.60
CA LEU A 58 8.11 2.37 -3.27
C LEU A 58 7.98 1.90 -1.82
N GLN A 59 7.23 2.63 -1.03
CA GLN A 59 6.83 2.18 0.30
C GLN A 59 5.70 1.17 0.17
N SER A 60 5.66 0.18 1.06
CA SER A 60 4.82 -1.01 0.89
C SER A 60 4.22 -1.48 2.21
N TRP A 61 2.96 -1.90 2.15
CA TRP A 61 2.23 -2.47 3.28
C TRP A 61 1.50 -3.74 2.85
N ALA A 62 1.67 -4.79 3.64
CA ALA A 62 0.99 -6.06 3.42
C ALA A 62 -0.24 -6.16 4.31
N SER A 63 -1.36 -6.62 3.76
CA SER A 63 -2.60 -6.84 4.49
C SER A 63 -3.37 -8.05 3.98
N ARG A 64 -4.14 -8.68 4.86
CA ARG A 64 -4.96 -9.84 4.48
C ARG A 64 -6.15 -9.46 3.63
N LYS A 65 -6.67 -8.25 3.82
CA LYS A 65 -7.82 -7.70 3.13
C LYS A 65 -7.52 -6.29 2.67
N LEU A 66 -8.37 -5.75 1.83
CA LEU A 66 -8.33 -4.34 1.42
C LEU A 66 -9.50 -3.59 2.07
N PRO A 67 -9.32 -2.32 2.43
CA PRO A 67 -10.41 -1.50 2.97
C PRO A 67 -11.27 -0.99 1.81
N GLU A 68 -12.18 -1.84 1.32
CA GLU A 68 -12.93 -1.59 0.09
C GLU A 68 -14.05 -0.58 0.25
N ASN A 69 -14.62 -0.48 1.46
CA ASN A 69 -15.75 0.42 1.72
C ASN A 69 -15.35 1.56 2.65
N PRO A 70 -15.95 2.75 2.47
CA PRO A 70 -15.71 3.85 3.39
C PRO A 70 -15.91 3.43 4.85
N GLY A 71 -14.95 3.74 5.69
CA GLY A 71 -14.94 3.36 7.10
C GLY A 71 -14.23 2.05 7.42
N ASP A 72 -13.93 1.23 6.42
CA ASP A 72 -13.18 -0.01 6.65
C ASP A 72 -11.79 0.29 7.22
N LYS A 73 -11.39 -0.50 8.21
CA LYS A 73 -10.07 -0.42 8.85
C LYS A 73 -9.42 -1.79 8.79
N ILE A 74 -8.27 -1.87 8.15
CA ILE A 74 -7.55 -3.12 7.95
C ILE A 74 -6.17 -3.03 8.58
N LEU A 75 -5.79 -4.08 9.30
CA LEU A 75 -4.45 -4.20 9.82
C LEU A 75 -3.48 -4.43 8.66
N ALA A 76 -2.41 -3.64 8.62
CA ALA A 76 -1.38 -3.72 7.60
C ALA A 76 0.00 -3.72 8.26
N PHE A 77 0.96 -4.36 7.61
CA PHE A 77 2.34 -4.44 8.09
C PHE A 77 3.25 -3.78 7.08
N GLN A 78 4.03 -2.81 7.52
CA GLN A 78 4.98 -2.15 6.64
C GLN A 78 6.05 -3.14 6.19
N GLN A 79 6.30 -3.15 4.89
CA GLN A 79 7.30 -3.98 4.24
C GLN A 79 8.52 -3.14 3.86
N PRO A 80 9.66 -3.76 3.58
CA PRO A 80 10.80 -3.03 3.01
C PRO A 80 10.42 -2.30 1.72
N LEU A 81 11.23 -1.30 1.36
CA LEU A 81 11.06 -0.58 0.11
C LEU A 81 11.16 -1.52 -1.09
N HIS A 82 10.29 -1.30 -2.07
CA HIS A 82 10.27 -2.04 -3.33
C HIS A 82 10.60 -1.12 -4.50
N THR A 83 10.88 -1.72 -5.65
CA THR A 83 11.21 -0.99 -6.88
C THR A 83 9.98 -0.83 -7.77
N GLY A 84 10.00 0.17 -8.66
CA GLY A 84 8.98 0.29 -9.70
C GLY A 84 8.97 -0.93 -10.63
N ALA A 85 10.15 -1.49 -10.91
CA ALA A 85 10.27 -2.73 -11.69
C ALA A 85 9.53 -3.90 -11.02
N TYR A 86 9.61 -4.02 -9.70
CA TYR A 86 8.84 -5.04 -8.97
C TYR A 86 7.33 -4.76 -9.02
N ALA A 87 6.93 -3.51 -8.99
CA ALA A 87 5.52 -3.14 -9.11
C ALA A 87 4.90 -3.52 -10.46
N ALA A 88 5.71 -3.62 -11.50
CA ALA A 88 5.29 -4.09 -12.82
C ALA A 88 5.33 -5.62 -12.95
N PHE A 89 5.85 -6.32 -11.95
CA PHE A 89 6.06 -7.76 -12.01
C PHE A 89 4.77 -8.53 -11.78
N GLU A 90 4.52 -9.51 -12.64
CA GLU A 90 3.53 -10.56 -12.45
C GLU A 90 4.19 -11.90 -12.75
N GLY A 91 3.94 -12.89 -11.91
CA GLY A 91 4.50 -14.21 -12.12
C GLY A 91 4.81 -14.95 -10.84
N LYS A 92 5.76 -15.88 -10.95
CA LYS A 92 6.14 -16.75 -9.82
C LYS A 92 7.45 -16.29 -9.21
N ILE A 93 7.47 -16.24 -7.89
CA ILE A 93 8.70 -16.13 -7.10
C ILE A 93 9.06 -17.56 -6.70
N LEU A 94 10.21 -18.04 -7.18
CA LEU A 94 10.57 -19.46 -7.11
C LEU A 94 11.25 -19.85 -5.80
N SER A 95 11.80 -18.91 -5.05
CA SER A 95 12.56 -19.21 -3.84
C SER A 95 12.47 -18.06 -2.84
N GLY A 96 12.83 -18.36 -1.60
CA GLY A 96 12.86 -17.40 -0.50
C GLY A 96 11.53 -17.28 0.21
N TYR A 97 11.46 -16.35 1.14
CA TYR A 97 10.30 -16.14 2.01
C TYR A 97 9.04 -15.79 1.22
N GLY A 98 9.18 -15.01 0.17
CA GLY A 98 8.05 -14.59 -0.66
C GLY A 98 7.64 -15.57 -1.75
N LYS A 99 8.18 -16.80 -1.74
CA LYS A 99 7.86 -17.84 -2.75
C LYS A 99 6.35 -17.95 -2.95
N GLY A 100 5.91 -17.84 -4.20
CA GLY A 100 4.49 -17.91 -4.54
C GLY A 100 4.20 -17.21 -5.85
N THR A 101 2.96 -16.78 -6.03
CA THR A 101 2.50 -16.11 -7.25
C THR A 101 2.07 -14.68 -6.95
N VAL A 102 2.49 -13.76 -7.80
CA VAL A 102 2.16 -12.34 -7.73
C VAL A 102 1.33 -11.94 -8.94
N THR A 103 0.20 -11.32 -8.73
CA THR A 103 -0.64 -10.73 -9.78
C THR A 103 -1.01 -9.29 -9.42
N THR A 104 -1.19 -8.46 -10.43
CA THR A 104 -1.64 -7.08 -10.23
C THR A 104 -3.14 -7.08 -9.94
N HIS A 105 -3.53 -6.53 -8.80
CA HIS A 105 -4.93 -6.32 -8.44
C HIS A 105 -5.43 -4.95 -8.89
N ASP A 106 -4.61 -3.92 -8.70
CA ASP A 106 -4.91 -2.54 -9.10
C ASP A 106 -3.61 -1.81 -9.37
N LYS A 107 -3.59 -0.91 -10.35
CA LYS A 107 -2.41 -0.13 -10.69
C LYS A 107 -2.81 1.21 -11.28
N GLY A 108 -2.14 2.26 -10.86
CA GLY A 108 -2.41 3.60 -11.36
C GLY A 108 -1.64 4.66 -10.61
N SER A 109 -2.33 5.70 -10.22
CA SER A 109 -1.75 6.92 -9.64
C SER A 109 -2.30 7.23 -8.28
N VAL A 110 -1.48 7.87 -7.47
CA VAL A 110 -1.81 8.31 -6.13
C VAL A 110 -1.22 9.68 -5.85
N LEU A 111 -1.93 10.49 -5.07
CA LEU A 111 -1.42 11.72 -4.49
C LEU A 111 -1.29 11.54 -2.97
N ILE A 112 -0.12 11.87 -2.45
CA ILE A 112 0.09 11.91 -1.00
C ILE A 112 -0.27 13.31 -0.53
N THR A 113 -1.29 13.44 0.28
CA THR A 113 -1.75 14.74 0.78
C THR A 113 -1.16 15.08 2.15
N LYS A 114 -0.73 14.08 2.90
CA LYS A 114 -0.07 14.25 4.18
C LYS A 114 0.90 13.09 4.42
N ALA A 115 2.10 13.41 4.84
CA ALA A 115 3.10 12.42 5.19
C ALA A 115 3.87 12.91 6.42
N GLU A 116 3.38 12.53 7.59
CA GLU A 116 3.99 12.84 8.87
C GLU A 116 4.43 11.55 9.54
N LYS A 117 5.24 11.68 10.59
CA LYS A 117 5.56 10.54 11.40
C LYS A 117 4.27 9.85 11.85
N ASP A 118 4.21 8.55 11.62
CA ASP A 118 3.10 7.68 12.03
C ASP A 118 1.77 7.90 11.30
N LYS A 119 1.72 8.78 10.27
CA LYS A 119 0.49 9.03 9.54
C LYS A 119 0.73 9.44 8.09
N ILE A 120 0.04 8.76 7.17
CA ILE A 120 0.04 9.09 5.74
C ILE A 120 -1.40 9.18 5.27
N ASN A 121 -1.75 10.28 4.60
CA ASN A 121 -3.02 10.40 3.90
C ASN A 121 -2.74 10.38 2.40
N PHE A 122 -3.50 9.60 1.66
CA PHE A 122 -3.34 9.53 0.22
C PHE A 122 -4.68 9.39 -0.51
N VAL A 123 -4.68 9.83 -1.77
CA VAL A 123 -5.84 9.78 -2.66
C VAL A 123 -5.46 8.95 -3.87
N VAL A 124 -6.20 7.89 -4.12
CA VAL A 124 -6.06 7.07 -5.33
C VAL A 124 -6.84 7.75 -6.45
N THR A 125 -6.13 8.24 -7.45
CA THR A 125 -6.67 9.20 -8.43
C THR A 125 -7.03 8.59 -9.79
N HIS A 126 -6.56 7.40 -10.09
CA HIS A 126 -6.79 6.78 -11.41
C HIS A 126 -8.19 6.20 -11.59
N LYS A 127 -8.96 6.11 -10.52
CA LYS A 127 -10.32 5.56 -10.58
C LYS A 127 -11.33 6.64 -10.96
N LYS A 128 -12.44 6.22 -11.56
CA LYS A 128 -13.54 7.11 -11.92
C LYS A 128 -13.99 7.96 -10.71
N HIS A 129 -14.06 7.34 -9.56
CA HIS A 129 -14.34 8.02 -8.29
C HIS A 129 -13.10 7.90 -7.40
N PRO A 130 -12.39 9.00 -7.18
CA PRO A 130 -11.21 8.97 -6.31
C PRO A 130 -11.54 8.43 -4.92
N GLU A 131 -10.64 7.65 -4.39
CA GLU A 131 -10.76 7.09 -3.04
C GLU A 131 -9.67 7.67 -2.15
N THR A 132 -10.02 8.01 -0.92
CA THR A 132 -9.08 8.51 0.06
C THR A 132 -8.81 7.48 1.15
N PHE A 133 -7.56 7.45 1.59
CA PHE A 133 -7.13 6.52 2.62
C PHE A 133 -6.21 7.20 3.62
N THR A 134 -6.20 6.65 4.82
CA THR A 134 -5.27 7.05 5.87
C THR A 134 -4.55 5.82 6.39
N LEU A 135 -3.23 5.88 6.46
CA LEU A 135 -2.38 4.92 7.16
C LEU A 135 -1.98 5.52 8.50
N VAL A 136 -2.24 4.81 9.57
CA VAL A 136 -1.85 5.21 10.93
C VAL A 136 -1.04 4.09 11.57
N ARG A 137 0.15 4.43 12.07
CA ARG A 137 1.00 3.46 12.75
C ARG A 137 0.38 3.06 14.09
N LYS A 138 0.29 1.77 14.33
CA LYS A 138 -0.21 1.22 15.61
C LYS A 138 0.92 0.90 16.57
N SER A 139 2.02 0.34 16.07
CA SER A 139 3.19 0.04 16.90
C SER A 139 4.31 0.99 16.57
N GLY A 140 5.20 1.21 17.52
CA GLY A 140 6.34 2.10 17.34
C GLY A 140 7.25 1.70 16.18
N PRO A 141 8.21 2.56 15.83
CA PRO A 141 9.18 2.26 14.79
C PRO A 141 9.89 0.94 15.09
N PRO A 142 10.42 0.28 14.05
CA PRO A 142 11.07 -1.00 14.26
C PRO A 142 12.15 -0.86 15.31
N THR A 143 12.02 -1.63 16.37
CA THR A 143 13.10 -1.75 17.32
C THR A 143 14.18 -2.60 16.67
N THR A 144 15.43 -2.18 16.80
CA THR A 144 16.59 -2.97 16.40
C THR A 144 16.71 -4.18 17.32
N GLY A 145 15.73 -5.05 17.27
CA GLY A 145 15.69 -6.26 18.08
C GLY A 145 16.26 -7.43 17.30
N THR A 146 17.22 -8.10 17.90
CA THR A 146 17.69 -9.40 17.46
C THR A 146 16.60 -10.45 17.77
N GLY A 147 16.21 -11.24 16.82
CA GLY A 147 15.38 -12.40 17.08
C GLY A 147 14.01 -12.39 16.43
N ARG A 148 13.06 -13.00 17.08
CA ARG A 148 11.70 -13.33 16.59
C ARG A 148 10.88 -12.16 16.03
N THR A 149 11.34 -10.94 16.19
CA THR A 149 10.65 -9.72 15.77
C THR A 149 10.92 -9.30 14.32
N LYS A 150 11.63 -10.11 13.56
CA LYS A 150 11.90 -9.81 12.13
C LYS A 150 10.65 -9.54 11.30
N LYS A 151 9.50 -10.08 11.70
CA LYS A 151 8.23 -9.89 10.99
C LYS A 151 7.61 -8.50 11.19
N THR A 152 8.10 -7.74 12.15
CA THR A 152 7.50 -6.46 12.54
C THR A 152 8.45 -5.28 12.40
N GLN A 153 9.54 -5.42 11.66
CA GLN A 153 10.54 -4.36 11.54
C GLN A 153 9.98 -3.05 10.95
N GLY A 154 8.95 -3.14 10.11
CA GLY A 154 8.25 -1.96 9.60
C GLY A 154 7.12 -1.48 10.51
N GLY A 155 6.79 -2.23 11.53
CA GLY A 155 5.67 -1.93 12.41
C GLY A 155 4.31 -2.31 11.83
N SER A 156 3.31 -2.28 12.69
CA SER A 156 1.91 -2.50 12.31
C SER A 156 1.20 -1.16 12.16
N TRP A 157 0.31 -1.13 11.19
CA TRP A 157 -0.44 0.06 10.78
C TRP A 157 -1.92 -0.29 10.63
N LEU A 158 -2.77 0.71 10.68
CA LEU A 158 -4.14 0.62 10.20
C LEU A 158 -4.25 1.33 8.86
N MET A 159 -4.79 0.65 7.86
CA MET A 159 -5.18 1.23 6.59
C MET A 159 -6.68 1.47 6.62
N ILE A 160 -7.08 2.72 6.54
CA ILE A 160 -8.47 3.15 6.72
C ILE A 160 -8.97 3.76 5.43
N ASN A 161 -10.11 3.30 4.95
CA ASN A 161 -10.79 3.96 3.84
C ASN A 161 -11.54 5.16 4.39
N THR A 162 -11.02 6.35 4.10
CA THR A 162 -11.58 7.62 4.56
C THR A 162 -12.34 8.35 3.46
N THR A 163 -12.69 7.66 2.38
CA THR A 163 -13.48 8.23 1.29
C THR A 163 -14.78 8.79 1.86
N PRO A 164 -15.09 10.08 1.59
CA PRO A 164 -16.35 10.64 2.04
C PRO A 164 -17.52 9.87 1.43
N THR A 165 -18.45 9.48 2.27
CA THR A 165 -19.73 8.98 1.79
C THR A 165 -20.58 10.17 1.40
N THR A 166 -20.65 10.47 0.11
CA THR A 166 -21.65 11.36 -0.41
C THR A 166 -22.97 10.63 -0.38
N THR A 167 -23.64 10.86 0.64
CA THR A 167 -25.02 10.53 0.55
C THR A 167 -25.65 11.63 -0.27
N LEU A 168 -25.40 11.58 -0.31
CA LEU A 168 -25.79 12.05 -0.49
C LEU A 168 -26.20 12.69 -0.73
N GLY A 169 -26.41 12.77 -0.92
CA GLY A 169 -26.67 13.28 -0.89
C GLY A 169 -27.41 13.65 -0.51
N PHE A 170 -27.67 13.48 0.12
CA PHE A 170 -28.10 13.82 0.67
C PHE A 170 -27.99 14.80 0.66
N LEU A 171 -27.89 14.87 0.61
CA LEU A 171 -27.92 15.63 0.53
C LEU A 171 -28.28 16.28 -0.01
N SER A 172 -28.64 16.12 -0.33
CA SER A 172 -28.97 16.57 -0.78
C SER A 172 -29.69 17.10 -0.80
N THR A 173 -30.12 16.82 -0.48
CA THR A 173 -30.78 17.27 -0.43
C THR A 173 -31.13 18.01 -0.04
N SER A 174 -30.92 17.87 0.19
CA SER A 174 -31.18 18.35 0.53
C SER A 174 -31.45 19.23 0.78
N ARG A 175 -31.46 19.10 0.82
CA ARG A 175 -31.70 19.74 1.04
C ARG A 175 -32.12 20.33 0.92
N VAL A 176 -32.17 19.91 0.75
CA VAL A 176 -32.59 20.24 0.56
C VAL A 176 -33.17 20.94 0.59
N VAL A 177 -33.26 20.83 0.64
CA VAL A 177 -33.67 21.34 0.65
C VAL A 177 -34.18 22.13 0.73
N VAL A 178 -34.07 22.15 0.67
CA VAL A 178 -34.32 22.83 0.73
C VAL A 178 -35.06 23.53 0.72
N GLY A 179 -35.14 23.53 0.69
CA GLY A 179 -35.64 24.10 0.81
C GLY A 179 -36.14 24.64 0.71
N SER A 180 -36.29 24.61 0.55
CA SER A 180 -36.54 24.98 0.64
C SER A 180 -36.54 25.57 0.74
#